data_c3ff3ec57f00578bdf3f02987c6b54d5
#
_entry.id   c3ff3ec57f00578bdf3f02987c6b54d5
#
_cell.length_a   1.000
_cell.length_b   1.000
_cell.length_c   1.000
_cell.angle_alpha   90.00
_cell.angle_beta   90.00
_cell.angle_gamma   90.00
#
_symmetry.space_group_name_H-M   'P 1'
#
loop_
_entity.id
_entity.type
_entity.pdbx_description
1 polymer ?
#
loop_
_entity_poly.entity_id
_entity_poly.type
_entity_poly.pdbx_seq_one_letter_code
_entity_poly.pdbx_strand_id
1 'polypeptide(L)'
;MQLLPHVDIFTDGSSRGNPGPGGYGCILRYLDPTGLLHERELSAGYRLTTNNRMELMGVIAGLEALRKPCHVSVISDSQYVVKAFNEEWVSAWIKRGWKTASKEPVKNADLWQRLLQAMKPHKVDFRWVRGHMGHEENERCDALATAAADGLELLEDTGFVPE
;
A
#
# COMPACT_ATOMS: atom_id res chain seq x y z
N MET A 1 -3.30 -25.72 17.13
CA MET A 1 -3.18 -24.29 16.85
C MET A 1 -2.22 -24.07 15.69
N GLN A 2 -2.69 -23.50 14.62
CA GLN A 2 -1.83 -23.17 13.48
C GLN A 2 -1.32 -21.76 13.63
N LEU A 3 0.01 -21.60 13.55
CA LEU A 3 0.61 -20.28 13.46
C LEU A 3 0.50 -19.79 12.02
N LEU A 4 0.08 -18.55 11.86
CA LEU A 4 0.04 -17.93 10.53
C LEU A 4 1.46 -17.68 10.04
N PRO A 5 1.75 -17.93 8.75
CA PRO A 5 3.05 -17.53 8.21
C PRO A 5 3.20 -16.01 8.30
N HIS A 6 4.42 -15.56 8.62
CA HIS A 6 4.71 -14.13 8.73
C HIS A 6 5.28 -13.62 7.42
N VAL A 7 4.67 -12.58 6.88
CA VAL A 7 5.10 -11.94 5.64
C VAL A 7 5.37 -10.47 5.92
N ASP A 8 6.52 -9.98 5.47
CA ASP A 8 6.80 -8.55 5.47
C ASP A 8 6.45 -8.00 4.09
N ILE A 9 5.70 -6.91 4.07
CA ILE A 9 5.36 -6.20 2.83
C ILE A 9 5.97 -4.81 2.92
N PHE A 10 6.93 -4.55 2.04
CA PHE A 10 7.54 -3.23 1.89
C PHE A 10 6.88 -2.54 0.71
N THR A 11 6.49 -1.29 0.86
CA THR A 11 5.77 -0.59 -0.21
C THR A 11 6.25 0.85 -0.35
N ASP A 12 6.11 1.38 -1.56
CA ASP A 12 6.28 2.80 -1.83
C ASP A 12 5.38 3.21 -3.00
N GLY A 13 5.00 4.46 -3.05
CA GLY A 13 4.22 5.03 -4.13
C GLY A 13 4.83 6.36 -4.57
N SER A 14 4.66 6.68 -5.83
CA SER A 14 5.27 7.88 -6.42
C SER A 14 4.37 8.40 -7.53
N SER A 15 4.38 9.72 -7.74
CA SER A 15 3.72 10.32 -8.90
C SER A 15 4.59 11.44 -9.48
N ARG A 16 4.53 11.58 -10.81
CA ARG A 16 5.18 12.64 -11.55
C ARG A 16 4.23 13.81 -11.69
N GLY A 17 4.04 14.54 -10.62
CA GLY A 17 2.99 15.53 -10.49
C GLY A 17 1.84 14.96 -9.67
N ASN A 18 1.06 15.80 -9.05
CA ASN A 18 0.04 15.36 -8.12
C ASN A 18 -1.27 16.13 -8.37
N PRO A 19 -2.09 15.73 -9.38
CA PRO A 19 -2.04 14.45 -10.09
C PRO A 19 -1.08 14.42 -11.27
N GLY A 20 -0.76 13.20 -11.71
CA GLY A 20 0.10 12.93 -12.84
C GLY A 20 0.31 11.44 -13.01
N PRO A 21 1.22 11.03 -13.92
CA PRO A 21 1.59 9.61 -13.99
C PRO A 21 2.20 9.15 -12.67
N GLY A 22 1.81 7.99 -12.22
CA GLY A 22 2.32 7.45 -10.96
C GLY A 22 2.48 5.95 -10.99
N GLY A 23 3.10 5.41 -9.94
CA GLY A 23 3.29 3.98 -9.81
C GLY A 23 3.50 3.58 -8.37
N TYR A 24 3.39 2.28 -8.12
CA TYR A 24 3.75 1.70 -6.84
C TYR A 24 4.81 0.64 -7.01
N GLY A 25 5.57 0.43 -5.94
CA GLY A 25 6.50 -0.68 -5.82
C GLY A 25 6.22 -1.42 -4.52
N CYS A 26 6.34 -2.73 -4.56
CA CYS A 26 6.05 -3.58 -3.42
C CYS A 26 6.99 -4.78 -3.42
N ILE A 27 7.50 -5.13 -2.24
CA ILE A 27 8.32 -6.33 -2.04
C ILE A 27 7.63 -7.16 -0.96
N LEU A 28 7.29 -8.41 -1.31
CA LEU A 28 6.81 -9.38 -0.34
C LEU A 28 7.97 -10.27 0.07
N ARG A 29 8.17 -10.45 1.36
CA ARG A 29 9.27 -11.26 1.89
C ARG A 29 8.74 -12.27 2.89
N TYR A 30 9.07 -13.53 2.68
CA TYR A 30 8.68 -14.61 3.57
C TYR A 30 9.86 -15.52 3.83
N LEU A 31 10.18 -15.70 5.11
CA LEU A 31 11.20 -16.67 5.54
C LEU A 31 10.47 -17.94 5.96
N ASP A 32 10.69 -19.03 5.22
CA ASP A 32 9.98 -20.28 5.51
C ASP A 32 10.59 -21.01 6.72
N PRO A 33 9.89 -22.04 7.26
CA PRO A 33 10.40 -22.76 8.43
C PRO A 33 11.75 -23.47 8.21
N THR A 34 12.16 -23.70 6.96
CA THR A 34 13.46 -24.30 6.65
C THR A 34 14.59 -23.28 6.60
N GLY A 35 14.27 -21.98 6.74
CA GLY A 35 15.24 -20.89 6.67
C GLY A 35 15.46 -20.35 5.27
N LEU A 36 14.68 -20.81 4.29
CA LEU A 36 14.77 -20.29 2.92
C LEU A 36 13.96 -19.00 2.79
N LEU A 37 14.60 -17.95 2.25
CA LEU A 37 13.96 -16.66 2.03
C LEU A 37 13.28 -16.64 0.66
N HIS A 38 12.00 -16.26 0.67
CA HIS A 38 11.22 -16.05 -0.55
C HIS A 38 10.92 -14.56 -0.69
N GLU A 39 11.19 -14.01 -1.88
CA GLU A 39 10.86 -12.61 -2.17
C GLU A 39 10.12 -12.52 -3.49
N ARG A 40 9.19 -11.57 -3.56
CA ARG A 40 8.48 -11.26 -4.80
C ARG A 40 8.33 -9.75 -4.92
N GLU A 41 8.64 -9.23 -6.10
CA GLU A 41 8.46 -7.81 -6.41
C GLU A 41 7.19 -7.61 -7.23
N LEU A 42 6.43 -6.58 -6.89
CA LEU A 42 5.24 -6.16 -7.64
C LEU A 42 5.37 -4.67 -7.95
N SER A 43 4.91 -4.29 -9.12
CA SER A 43 4.84 -2.86 -9.48
C SER A 43 3.80 -2.67 -10.57
N ALA A 44 3.24 -1.45 -10.64
CA ALA A 44 2.37 -1.05 -11.73
C ALA A 44 2.37 0.47 -11.83
N GLY A 45 2.17 0.98 -13.04
CA GLY A 45 2.08 2.41 -13.31
C GLY A 45 0.70 2.80 -13.82
N TYR A 46 0.31 4.04 -13.56
CA TYR A 46 -0.99 4.59 -13.89
C TYR A 46 -0.84 5.94 -14.59
N ARG A 47 -1.70 6.22 -15.57
CA ARG A 47 -1.59 7.43 -16.41
C ARG A 47 -1.86 8.71 -15.64
N LEU A 48 -2.85 8.69 -14.76
CA LEU A 48 -3.26 9.85 -13.98
C LEU A 48 -3.70 9.37 -12.59
N THR A 49 -2.95 9.75 -11.58
CA THR A 49 -3.19 9.34 -10.21
C THR A 49 -2.53 10.34 -9.25
N THR A 50 -2.49 10.03 -7.97
CA THR A 50 -1.84 10.84 -6.96
C THR A 50 -0.86 10.00 -6.15
N ASN A 51 0.04 10.67 -5.48
CA ASN A 51 1.01 10.01 -4.60
C ASN A 51 0.28 9.15 -3.54
N ASN A 52 -0.73 9.71 -2.88
CA ASN A 52 -1.45 8.98 -1.83
C ASN A 52 -2.18 7.75 -2.37
N ARG A 53 -2.75 7.84 -3.56
CA ARG A 53 -3.40 6.66 -4.17
C ARG A 53 -2.38 5.56 -4.46
N MET A 54 -1.19 5.92 -4.91
CA MET A 54 -0.14 4.92 -5.18
C MET A 54 0.41 4.31 -3.91
N GLU A 55 0.50 5.08 -2.82
CA GLU A 55 0.85 4.53 -1.51
C GLU A 55 -0.16 3.47 -1.06
N LEU A 56 -1.45 3.74 -1.23
CA LEU A 56 -2.50 2.77 -0.93
C LEU A 56 -2.43 1.55 -1.84
N MET A 57 -2.26 1.77 -3.14
CA MET A 57 -2.23 0.66 -4.11
C MET A 57 -1.06 -0.30 -3.87
N GLY A 58 0.08 0.20 -3.43
CA GLY A 58 1.20 -0.66 -3.08
C GLY A 58 0.85 -1.67 -1.99
N VAL A 59 0.17 -1.20 -0.94
CA VAL A 59 -0.27 -2.08 0.15
C VAL A 59 -1.34 -3.06 -0.32
N ILE A 60 -2.32 -2.55 -1.07
CA ILE A 60 -3.42 -3.38 -1.61
C ILE A 60 -2.86 -4.50 -2.49
N ALA A 61 -1.96 -4.16 -3.42
CA ALA A 61 -1.37 -5.15 -4.32
C ALA A 61 -0.62 -6.23 -3.56
N GLY A 62 0.14 -5.85 -2.53
CA GLY A 62 0.86 -6.81 -1.72
C GLY A 62 -0.07 -7.76 -0.99
N LEU A 63 -1.12 -7.25 -0.36
CA LEU A 63 -2.07 -8.08 0.37
C LEU A 63 -2.87 -8.97 -0.57
N GLU A 64 -3.31 -8.45 -1.71
CA GLU A 64 -4.09 -9.22 -2.69
C GLU A 64 -3.28 -10.32 -3.35
N ALA A 65 -1.96 -10.23 -3.34
CA ALA A 65 -1.09 -11.27 -3.88
C ALA A 65 -0.97 -12.49 -2.97
N LEU A 66 -1.34 -12.37 -1.71
CA LEU A 66 -1.27 -13.48 -0.75
C LEU A 66 -2.42 -14.45 -0.99
N ARG A 67 -2.09 -15.76 -1.01
CA ARG A 67 -3.06 -16.81 -1.35
C ARG A 67 -3.68 -17.50 -0.15
N LYS A 68 -3.17 -17.23 1.05
CA LYS A 68 -3.67 -17.85 2.28
C LYS A 68 -3.54 -16.83 3.41
N PRO A 69 -4.26 -17.04 4.53
CA PRO A 69 -4.14 -16.14 5.67
C PRO A 69 -2.72 -16.05 6.19
N CYS A 70 -2.26 -14.84 6.47
CA CYS A 70 -0.91 -14.55 6.94
C CYS A 70 -0.96 -13.54 8.08
N HIS A 71 0.09 -13.54 8.90
CA HIS A 71 0.40 -12.40 9.75
C HIS A 71 1.31 -11.48 8.93
N VAL A 72 0.85 -10.28 8.64
CA VAL A 72 1.52 -9.34 7.72
C VAL A 72 1.98 -8.12 8.47
N SER A 73 3.27 -7.78 8.31
CA SER A 73 3.78 -6.48 8.72
C SER A 73 3.96 -5.63 7.46
N VAL A 74 3.20 -4.55 7.36
CA VAL A 74 3.33 -3.59 6.28
C VAL A 74 4.31 -2.51 6.72
N ILE A 75 5.38 -2.34 5.97
CA ILE A 75 6.45 -1.41 6.28
C ILE A 75 6.48 -0.34 5.19
N SER A 76 6.18 0.90 5.58
CA SER A 76 6.01 2.00 4.63
C SER A 76 6.56 3.30 5.22
N ASP A 77 7.05 4.18 4.35
CA ASP A 77 7.43 5.54 4.73
C ASP A 77 6.25 6.52 4.63
N SER A 78 5.09 6.05 4.21
CA SER A 78 3.90 6.88 4.08
C SER A 78 3.20 7.07 5.43
N GLN A 79 3.32 8.25 6.00
CA GLN A 79 2.56 8.59 7.20
C GLN A 79 1.06 8.58 6.94
N TYR A 80 0.66 8.91 5.72
CA TYR A 80 -0.75 8.90 5.32
C TYR A 80 -1.38 7.52 5.53
N VAL A 81 -0.70 6.46 5.10
CA VAL A 81 -1.23 5.09 5.24
C VAL A 81 -1.08 4.58 6.67
N VAL A 82 0.12 4.71 7.23
CA VAL A 82 0.42 4.12 8.55
C VAL A 82 -0.40 4.77 9.66
N LYS A 83 -0.49 6.10 9.67
CA LYS A 83 -1.26 6.82 10.69
C LYS A 83 -2.74 6.56 10.61
N ALA A 84 -3.28 6.34 9.41
CA ALA A 84 -4.69 6.06 9.24
C ALA A 84 -5.15 4.85 10.06
N PHE A 85 -4.28 3.86 10.20
CA PHE A 85 -4.56 2.68 11.03
C PHE A 85 -4.09 2.85 12.47
N ASN A 86 -2.87 3.35 12.66
CA ASN A 86 -2.30 3.43 14.01
C ASN A 86 -2.95 4.52 14.88
N GLU A 87 -3.52 5.56 14.26
CA GLU A 87 -4.25 6.62 14.96
C GLU A 87 -5.77 6.51 14.79
N GLU A 88 -6.24 5.38 14.30
CA GLU A 88 -7.67 5.02 14.22
C GLU A 88 -8.53 5.94 13.33
N TRP A 89 -7.92 6.58 12.32
CA TRP A 89 -8.68 7.41 11.39
C TRP A 89 -9.71 6.57 10.60
N VAL A 90 -9.29 5.37 10.17
CA VAL A 90 -10.16 4.48 9.39
C VAL A 90 -11.39 4.07 10.19
N SER A 91 -11.21 3.73 11.47
CA SER A 91 -12.33 3.38 12.35
C SER A 91 -13.33 4.54 12.47
N ALA A 92 -12.81 5.77 12.59
CA ALA A 92 -13.66 6.96 12.67
C ALA A 92 -14.44 7.18 11.37
N TRP A 93 -13.78 6.99 10.21
CA TRP A 93 -14.44 7.13 8.92
C TRP A 93 -15.56 6.10 8.73
N ILE A 94 -15.32 4.86 9.12
CA ILE A 94 -16.36 3.83 9.06
C ILE A 94 -17.58 4.22 9.88
N LYS A 95 -17.36 4.72 11.10
CA LYS A 95 -18.46 5.15 11.98
C LYS A 95 -19.26 6.31 11.40
N ARG A 96 -18.61 7.18 10.61
CA ARG A 96 -19.26 8.34 9.99
C ARG A 96 -19.82 8.05 8.60
N GLY A 97 -19.80 6.82 8.14
CA GLY A 97 -20.26 6.47 6.79
C GLY A 97 -19.33 7.01 5.71
N TRP A 98 -18.03 6.95 5.95
CA TRP A 98 -16.99 7.43 5.03
C TRP A 98 -17.02 8.94 4.81
N LYS A 99 -17.26 9.66 5.89
CA LYS A 99 -17.22 11.12 5.91
C LYS A 99 -16.23 11.60 6.97
N THR A 100 -15.64 12.77 6.70
CA THR A 100 -14.76 13.42 7.68
C THR A 100 -15.59 14.02 8.81
N ALA A 101 -14.91 14.54 9.83
CA ALA A 101 -15.59 15.24 10.94
C ALA A 101 -16.40 16.43 10.45
N SER A 102 -16.01 17.08 9.35
CA SER A 102 -16.73 18.20 8.75
C SER A 102 -17.78 17.75 7.74
N LYS A 103 -18.08 16.45 7.68
CA LYS A 103 -19.10 15.84 6.82
C LYS A 103 -18.75 15.85 5.34
N GLU A 104 -17.48 16.06 5.00
CA GLU A 104 -17.00 15.94 3.63
C GLU A 104 -16.69 14.47 3.32
N PRO A 105 -16.86 14.01 2.05
CA PRO A 105 -16.45 12.65 1.69
C PRO A 105 -14.96 12.42 1.97
N VAL A 106 -14.63 11.23 2.49
CA VAL A 106 -13.24 10.86 2.70
C VAL A 106 -12.55 10.70 1.36
N LYS A 107 -11.39 11.34 1.18
CA LYS A 107 -10.60 11.18 -0.04
C LYS A 107 -10.11 9.74 -0.18
N ASN A 108 -10.14 9.23 -1.41
CA ASN A 108 -9.66 7.89 -1.72
C ASN A 108 -10.44 6.78 -1.01
N ALA A 109 -11.70 7.05 -0.67
CA ALA A 109 -12.54 6.08 0.04
C ALA A 109 -12.64 4.74 -0.70
N ASP A 110 -12.64 4.76 -2.03
CA ASP A 110 -12.64 3.55 -2.85
C ASP A 110 -11.45 2.64 -2.53
N LEU A 111 -10.26 3.22 -2.45
CA LEU A 111 -9.04 2.47 -2.15
C LEU A 111 -8.96 2.06 -0.68
N TRP A 112 -9.39 2.92 0.24
CA TRP A 112 -9.46 2.55 1.65
C TRP A 112 -10.36 1.35 1.88
N GLN A 113 -11.52 1.33 1.23
CA GLN A 113 -12.46 0.21 1.33
C GLN A 113 -11.89 -1.06 0.71
N ARG A 114 -11.22 -0.95 -0.43
CA ARG A 114 -10.54 -2.09 -1.06
C ARG A 114 -9.42 -2.63 -0.16
N LEU A 115 -8.67 -1.75 0.48
CA LEU A 115 -7.62 -2.14 1.42
C LEU A 115 -8.20 -2.93 2.59
N LEU A 116 -9.32 -2.46 3.16
CA LEU A 116 -9.97 -3.18 4.26
C LEU A 116 -10.41 -4.58 3.83
N GLN A 117 -10.94 -4.74 2.62
CA GLN A 117 -11.30 -6.05 2.09
C GLN A 117 -10.05 -6.94 1.95
N ALA A 118 -8.96 -6.39 1.44
CA ALA A 118 -7.71 -7.13 1.27
C ALA A 118 -7.12 -7.58 2.62
N MET A 119 -7.36 -6.82 3.68
CA MET A 119 -6.87 -7.12 5.03
C MET A 119 -7.65 -8.21 5.74
N LYS A 120 -8.91 -8.43 5.37
CA LYS A 120 -9.82 -9.32 6.12
C LYS A 120 -9.28 -10.72 6.41
N PRO A 121 -8.63 -11.42 5.45
CA PRO A 121 -8.12 -12.76 5.71
C PRO A 121 -6.91 -12.79 6.63
N HIS A 122 -6.28 -11.65 6.88
CA HIS A 122 -4.96 -11.56 7.49
C HIS A 122 -4.99 -10.84 8.83
N LYS A 123 -3.94 -11.08 9.62
CA LYS A 123 -3.63 -10.25 10.78
C LYS A 123 -2.55 -9.26 10.31
N VAL A 124 -2.90 -7.97 10.27
CA VAL A 124 -2.04 -6.94 9.66
C VAL A 124 -1.63 -5.91 10.69
N ASP A 125 -0.33 -5.60 10.77
CA ASP A 125 0.16 -4.44 11.49
C ASP A 125 0.91 -3.52 10.52
N PHE A 126 0.93 -2.22 10.86
CA PHE A 126 1.55 -1.18 10.04
C PHE A 126 2.73 -0.58 10.80
N ARG A 127 3.89 -0.51 10.12
CA ARG A 127 5.11 0.05 10.69
C ARG A 127 5.61 1.18 9.81
N TRP A 128 5.78 2.35 10.41
CA TRP A 128 6.34 3.49 9.70
C TRP A 128 7.86 3.42 9.75
N VAL A 129 8.51 3.68 8.60
CA VAL A 129 9.94 3.89 8.51
C VAL A 129 10.19 5.26 7.91
N ARG A 130 11.25 5.92 8.35
CA ARG A 130 11.60 7.22 7.78
C ARG A 130 12.18 7.02 6.38
N GLY A 131 11.59 7.69 5.38
CA GLY A 131 12.07 7.60 4.00
C GLY A 131 13.49 8.13 3.85
N HIS A 132 14.23 7.55 2.90
CA HIS A 132 15.59 7.96 2.53
C HIS A 132 16.61 7.85 3.66
N MET A 133 16.39 6.92 4.60
CA MET A 133 17.30 6.70 5.73
C MET A 133 18.08 5.39 5.59
N GLY A 134 18.43 5.01 4.37
CA GLY A 134 19.27 3.84 4.12
C GLY A 134 18.58 2.49 4.25
N HIS A 135 17.26 2.47 4.19
CA HIS A 135 16.50 1.23 4.15
C HIS A 135 16.53 0.67 2.72
N GLU A 136 17.27 -0.41 2.51
CA GLU A 136 17.46 -1.01 1.20
C GLU A 136 16.13 -1.38 0.54
N GLU A 137 15.23 -2.01 1.29
CA GLU A 137 13.93 -2.42 0.78
C GLU A 137 13.08 -1.23 0.36
N ASN A 138 13.11 -0.16 1.15
CA ASN A 138 12.38 1.06 0.85
C ASN A 138 12.90 1.71 -0.44
N GLU A 139 14.22 1.74 -0.60
CA GLU A 139 14.85 2.28 -1.81
C GLU A 139 14.51 1.44 -3.04
N ARG A 140 14.47 0.12 -2.90
CA ARG A 140 14.04 -0.78 -3.99
C ARG A 140 12.59 -0.52 -4.39
N CYS A 141 11.70 -0.33 -3.41
CA CYS A 141 10.30 -0.02 -3.68
C CYS A 141 10.15 1.33 -4.39
N ASP A 142 10.93 2.34 -3.98
CA ASP A 142 10.94 3.63 -4.63
C ASP A 142 11.38 3.51 -6.11
N ALA A 143 12.44 2.75 -6.37
CA ALA A 143 12.91 2.52 -7.73
C ALA A 143 11.86 1.80 -8.58
N LEU A 144 11.17 0.79 -8.02
CA LEU A 144 10.08 0.10 -8.71
C LEU A 144 8.93 1.05 -9.03
N ALA A 145 8.56 1.90 -8.07
CA ALA A 145 7.46 2.84 -8.23
C ALA A 145 7.76 3.88 -9.30
N THR A 146 8.95 4.46 -9.28
CA THR A 146 9.33 5.49 -10.27
C THR A 146 9.49 4.89 -11.66
N ALA A 147 10.08 3.71 -11.77
CA ALA A 147 10.20 3.02 -13.07
C ALA A 147 8.82 2.71 -13.65
N ALA A 148 7.88 2.28 -12.82
CA ALA A 148 6.52 2.00 -13.26
C ALA A 148 5.80 3.28 -13.73
N ALA A 149 5.95 4.37 -12.99
CA ALA A 149 5.35 5.67 -13.35
C ALA A 149 5.87 6.19 -14.69
N ASP A 150 7.14 5.94 -14.98
CA ASP A 150 7.81 6.40 -16.20
C ASP A 150 7.64 5.43 -17.37
N GLY A 151 6.98 4.30 -17.15
CA GLY A 151 6.82 3.25 -18.14
C GLY A 151 5.85 3.62 -19.27
N LEU A 152 5.83 2.77 -20.30
CA LEU A 152 4.95 2.94 -21.45
C LEU A 152 3.60 2.25 -21.28
N GLU A 153 3.53 1.24 -20.42
CA GLU A 153 2.31 0.45 -20.21
C GLU A 153 1.60 0.95 -18.94
N LEU A 154 0.96 2.11 -19.05
CA LEU A 154 0.26 2.70 -17.92
C LEU A 154 -1.19 2.27 -17.89
N LEU A 155 -1.65 1.91 -16.69
CA LEU A 155 -3.04 1.53 -16.42
C LEU A 155 -3.89 2.77 -16.18
N GLU A 156 -5.19 2.58 -16.18
CA GLU A 156 -6.14 3.61 -15.77
C GLU A 156 -6.45 3.47 -14.27
N ASP A 157 -6.36 4.57 -13.55
CA ASP A 157 -6.81 4.59 -12.15
C ASP A 157 -8.30 4.93 -12.15
N THR A 158 -9.12 3.88 -12.28
CA THR A 158 -10.54 4.02 -12.55
C THR A 158 -11.34 4.69 -11.44
N GLY A 159 -10.85 4.61 -10.22
CA GLY A 159 -11.53 5.23 -9.08
C GLY A 159 -11.08 6.66 -8.79
N PHE A 160 -10.09 7.16 -9.53
CA PHE A 160 -9.60 8.51 -9.31
C PHE A 160 -10.46 9.54 -10.03
N VAL A 161 -10.92 10.53 -9.27
CA VAL A 161 -11.70 11.65 -9.80
C VAL A 161 -10.85 12.92 -9.67
N PRO A 162 -10.35 13.48 -10.79
CA PRO A 162 -9.61 14.74 -10.75
C PRO A 162 -10.51 15.88 -10.29
N GLU A 163 -9.95 16.78 -9.52
CA GLU A 163 -10.65 18.01 -9.10
C GLU A 163 -10.59 19.07 -10.21
#